data_8c87776769c8cbcb2c92ba20cb8c0ffe
#
_entry.id   8c87776769c8cbcb2c92ba20cb8c0ffe
#
_cell.length_a   1.000
_cell.length_b   1.000
_cell.length_c   1.000
_cell.angle_alpha   90.00
_cell.angle_beta   90.00
_cell.angle_gamma   90.00
#
_symmetry.space_group_name_H-M   'P 1'
#
loop_
_entity.id
_entity.type
_entity.pdbx_description
1 polymer ?
#
loop_
_entity_poly.entity_id
_entity_poly.type
_entity_poly.pdbx_seq_one_letter_code
_entity_poly.pdbx_strand_id
1 'polypeptide(L)'
;MQIRTTAVFTLAAILALTGCETMTETQRNTALGVGVGALAGAGIAKATGGKAGQGALIGAAVGGVGTYIWSANMERQRQELEAATRGTGVTVSRTSDNQLKMAIPSDISFDSNSASIKSPFRPVLNSFVSSLRRNPHTHVVIVGHTDSTGGPRINDPLSLKRANATRAYIFKQVRGPRIQTEGRGAREPIASNDSAWGRAKNRRVEVFVAAAP
;
A
#
# COMPACT_ATOMS: atom_id res chain seq x y z
N MET A 1 -42.58 42.24 -11.70
CA MET A 1 -42.13 41.93 -10.33
C MET A 1 -41.17 40.75 -10.41
N GLN A 2 -39.99 40.95 -10.97
CA GLN A 2 -38.95 39.93 -11.13
C GLN A 2 -37.56 40.60 -11.05
N ILE A 3 -37.12 41.04 -9.90
CA ILE A 3 -35.73 41.44 -9.65
C ILE A 3 -35.48 41.22 -8.16
N ARG A 4 -35.20 39.98 -7.71
CA ARG A 4 -34.67 39.73 -6.35
C ARG A 4 -33.95 38.39 -6.20
N THR A 5 -33.74 37.61 -7.26
CA THR A 5 -33.16 36.26 -7.11
C THR A 5 -31.71 36.12 -7.62
N THR A 6 -31.14 37.13 -8.28
CA THR A 6 -29.77 37.07 -8.85
C THR A 6 -28.65 37.61 -7.95
N ALA A 7 -29.00 38.28 -6.84
CA ALA A 7 -28.00 38.87 -5.95
C ALA A 7 -27.46 37.91 -4.86
N VAL A 8 -28.12 36.79 -4.60
CA VAL A 8 -27.73 35.85 -3.53
C VAL A 8 -26.67 34.84 -3.99
N PHE A 9 -26.63 34.53 -5.27
CA PHE A 9 -25.65 33.54 -5.79
C PHE A 9 -24.24 34.09 -6.01
N THR A 10 -24.07 35.39 -6.18
CA THR A 10 -22.74 36.02 -6.38
C THR A 10 -21.99 36.26 -5.07
N LEU A 11 -22.67 36.35 -3.92
CA LEU A 11 -22.00 36.56 -2.65
C LEU A 11 -21.42 35.26 -2.05
N ALA A 12 -21.96 34.09 -2.39
CA ALA A 12 -21.44 32.79 -1.94
C ALA A 12 -20.14 32.36 -2.64
N ALA A 13 -19.89 32.85 -3.87
CA ALA A 13 -18.70 32.49 -4.64
C ALA A 13 -17.46 33.30 -4.22
N ILE A 14 -17.62 34.49 -3.62
CA ILE A 14 -16.51 35.36 -3.24
C ILE A 14 -15.91 34.97 -1.87
N LEU A 15 -16.68 34.34 -1.00
CA LEU A 15 -16.21 33.86 0.32
C LEU A 15 -15.30 32.61 0.24
N ALA A 16 -15.27 31.92 -0.90
CA ALA A 16 -14.43 30.72 -1.05
C ALA A 16 -12.98 31.05 -1.45
N LEU A 17 -12.66 32.28 -1.84
CA LEU A 17 -11.33 32.67 -2.34
C LEU A 17 -10.43 33.33 -1.27
N THR A 18 -10.95 33.73 -0.12
CA THR A 18 -10.16 34.42 0.91
C THR A 18 -9.67 33.50 2.04
N GLY A 19 -10.03 32.20 2.02
CA GLY A 19 -9.66 31.24 3.07
C GLY A 19 -8.30 30.56 2.87
N CYS A 20 -7.60 30.75 1.75
CA CYS A 20 -6.38 29.99 1.46
C CYS A 20 -5.06 30.62 1.95
N GLU A 21 -5.06 31.85 2.45
CA GLU A 21 -3.82 32.54 2.81
C GLU A 21 -3.28 32.25 4.22
N THR A 22 -4.09 31.64 5.09
CA THR A 22 -3.69 31.32 6.47
C THR A 22 -3.59 29.83 6.79
N MET A 23 -3.74 28.97 5.79
CA MET A 23 -3.63 27.52 5.99
C MET A 23 -2.16 27.09 6.07
N THR A 24 -1.81 26.37 7.13
CA THR A 24 -0.51 25.70 7.22
C THR A 24 -0.35 24.70 6.07
N GLU A 25 0.89 24.41 5.70
CA GLU A 25 1.20 23.47 4.60
C GLU A 25 0.52 22.11 4.78
N THR A 26 0.38 21.66 6.02
CA THR A 26 -0.34 20.44 6.39
C THR A 26 -1.85 20.54 6.12
N GLN A 27 -2.47 21.67 6.42
CA GLN A 27 -3.90 21.91 6.15
C GLN A 27 -4.19 22.05 4.67
N ARG A 28 -3.28 22.68 3.93
CA ARG A 28 -3.36 22.82 2.47
C ARG A 28 -3.25 21.48 1.76
N ASN A 29 -2.33 20.62 2.19
CA ASN A 29 -2.18 19.27 1.66
C ASN A 29 -3.38 18.37 1.98
N THR A 30 -4.02 18.58 3.14
CA THR A 30 -5.24 17.86 3.54
C THR A 30 -6.45 18.31 2.71
N ALA A 31 -6.61 19.62 2.50
CA ALA A 31 -7.71 20.17 1.70
C ALA A 31 -7.62 19.78 0.21
N LEU A 32 -6.41 19.77 -0.36
CA LEU A 32 -6.16 19.31 -1.73
C LEU A 32 -6.34 17.78 -1.85
N GLY A 33 -5.99 17.02 -0.81
CA GLY A 33 -6.18 15.57 -0.78
C GLY A 33 -7.65 15.15 -0.79
N VAL A 34 -8.52 15.88 -0.10
CA VAL A 34 -9.96 15.57 -0.02
C VAL A 34 -10.70 16.00 -1.31
N GLY A 35 -10.34 17.13 -1.91
CA GLY A 35 -11.01 17.63 -3.13
C GLY A 35 -10.59 16.91 -4.41
N VAL A 36 -9.32 16.54 -4.54
CA VAL A 36 -8.76 15.91 -5.75
C VAL A 36 -8.88 14.39 -5.69
N GLY A 37 -8.86 13.80 -4.51
CA GLY A 37 -8.97 12.33 -4.33
C GLY A 37 -10.31 11.76 -4.78
N ALA A 38 -11.41 12.49 -4.58
CA ALA A 38 -12.75 12.04 -4.97
C ALA A 38 -12.98 12.05 -6.49
N LEU A 39 -12.32 12.95 -7.22
CA LEU A 39 -12.44 13.05 -8.68
C LEU A 39 -11.33 12.26 -9.43
N ALA A 40 -10.16 12.10 -8.83
CA ALA A 40 -9.04 11.38 -9.44
C ALA A 40 -9.21 9.85 -9.40
N GLY A 41 -9.91 9.31 -8.41
CA GLY A 41 -10.11 7.85 -8.28
C GLY A 41 -10.86 7.22 -9.45
N ALA A 42 -11.78 7.95 -10.07
CA ALA A 42 -12.56 7.47 -11.23
C ALA A 42 -11.86 7.74 -12.59
N GLY A 43 -10.98 8.74 -12.67
CA GLY A 43 -10.34 9.16 -13.92
C GLY A 43 -8.97 8.54 -14.18
N ILE A 44 -8.21 8.22 -13.14
CA ILE A 44 -6.84 7.71 -13.26
C ILE A 44 -6.79 6.25 -13.75
N ALA A 45 -7.80 5.44 -13.43
CA ALA A 45 -7.89 4.07 -13.92
C ALA A 45 -7.94 3.96 -15.46
N LYS A 46 -8.36 5.02 -16.14
CA LYS A 46 -8.49 5.06 -17.61
C LYS A 46 -7.28 5.74 -18.31
N ALA A 47 -6.51 6.57 -17.64
CA ALA A 47 -5.47 7.40 -18.26
C ALA A 47 -4.06 6.78 -18.21
N THR A 48 -3.79 5.79 -17.36
CA THR A 48 -2.42 5.29 -17.11
C THR A 48 -2.15 3.88 -17.58
N GLY A 49 -2.98 3.32 -18.45
CA GLY A 49 -2.67 2.03 -19.11
C GLY A 49 -2.28 0.90 -18.14
N GLY A 50 -2.91 0.80 -17.00
CA GLY A 50 -2.74 -0.33 -16.07
C GLY A 50 -1.57 -0.20 -15.07
N LYS A 51 -0.82 0.89 -15.06
CA LYS A 51 0.34 1.05 -14.14
C LYS A 51 0.05 1.88 -12.88
N ALA A 52 -1.06 2.60 -12.81
CA ALA A 52 -1.45 3.38 -11.63
C ALA A 52 -2.21 2.58 -10.57
N GLY A 53 -2.38 1.29 -10.75
CA GLY A 53 -3.41 0.52 -10.05
C GLY A 53 -3.00 -0.20 -8.77
N GLN A 54 -1.73 -0.33 -8.43
CA GLN A 54 -1.38 -1.19 -7.28
C GLN A 54 -1.85 -0.61 -5.94
N GLY A 55 -1.77 0.69 -5.74
CA GLY A 55 -2.27 1.34 -4.52
C GLY A 55 -3.78 1.49 -4.48
N ALA A 56 -4.40 1.86 -5.60
CA ALA A 56 -5.85 2.08 -5.67
C ALA A 56 -6.67 0.78 -5.54
N LEU A 57 -6.16 -0.34 -6.05
CA LEU A 57 -6.81 -1.66 -5.92
C LEU A 57 -6.77 -2.18 -4.48
N ILE A 58 -5.69 -1.89 -3.75
CA ILE A 58 -5.54 -2.28 -2.35
C ILE A 58 -6.40 -1.37 -1.46
N GLY A 59 -6.49 -0.09 -1.77
CA GLY A 59 -7.41 0.85 -1.11
C GLY A 59 -8.88 0.43 -1.23
N ALA A 60 -9.30 -0.09 -2.38
CA ALA A 60 -10.66 -0.60 -2.58
C ALA A 60 -10.92 -1.91 -1.82
N ALA A 61 -9.92 -2.79 -1.70
CA ALA A 61 -10.05 -4.05 -0.95
C ALA A 61 -10.12 -3.83 0.58
N VAL A 62 -9.57 -2.72 1.08
CA VAL A 62 -9.53 -2.39 2.53
C VAL A 62 -10.74 -1.55 2.98
N GLY A 63 -11.71 -1.30 2.11
CA GLY A 63 -13.00 -0.71 2.56
C GLY A 63 -13.23 0.75 2.19
N GLY A 64 -12.82 1.18 1.03
CA GLY A 64 -13.25 2.45 0.49
C GLY A 64 -12.15 3.31 -0.09
N VAL A 65 -12.55 4.19 -0.98
CA VAL A 65 -11.72 5.21 -1.63
C VAL A 65 -11.34 6.27 -0.57
N GLY A 66 -10.46 5.88 0.38
CA GLY A 66 -9.93 6.78 1.40
C GLY A 66 -8.52 7.21 1.03
N THR A 67 -8.29 8.49 0.90
CA THR A 67 -6.93 9.03 0.95
C THR A 67 -6.42 8.85 2.38
N TYR A 68 -5.52 7.90 2.57
CA TYR A 68 -4.88 7.73 3.87
C TYR A 68 -4.03 8.95 4.21
N ILE A 69 -4.11 9.41 5.47
CA ILE A 69 -3.29 10.52 5.94
C ILE A 69 -1.94 9.96 6.38
N TRP A 70 -0.87 10.44 5.75
CA TRP A 70 0.47 10.12 6.20
C TRP A 70 0.79 10.89 7.49
N SER A 71 0.87 10.18 8.60
CA SER A 71 1.13 10.77 9.92
C SER A 71 2.62 10.70 10.27
N ALA A 72 3.03 11.48 11.28
CA ALA A 72 4.37 11.40 11.85
C ALA A 72 4.67 10.00 12.43
N ASN A 73 3.66 9.26 12.89
CA ASN A 73 3.81 7.88 13.33
C ASN A 73 4.14 6.93 12.17
N MET A 74 3.47 7.10 11.02
CA MET A 74 3.76 6.33 9.80
C MET A 74 5.17 6.62 9.30
N GLU A 75 5.63 7.87 9.36
CA GLU A 75 6.99 8.22 8.96
C GLU A 75 8.04 7.59 9.88
N ARG A 76 7.84 7.63 11.18
CA ARG A 76 8.71 6.91 12.14
C ARG A 76 8.70 5.41 11.87
N GLN A 77 7.53 4.82 11.67
CA GLN A 77 7.40 3.40 11.35
C GLN A 77 8.18 3.03 10.08
N ARG A 78 8.10 3.87 9.04
CA ARG A 78 8.87 3.69 7.80
C ARG A 78 10.37 3.70 8.07
N GLN A 79 10.87 4.71 8.80
CA GLN A 79 12.30 4.86 9.11
C GLN A 79 12.83 3.69 9.96
N GLU A 80 12.09 3.26 10.97
CA GLU A 80 12.44 2.12 11.81
C GLU A 80 12.53 0.82 11.00
N LEU A 81 11.55 0.57 10.13
CA LEU A 81 11.54 -0.62 9.28
C LEU A 81 12.65 -0.57 8.22
N GLU A 82 12.90 0.59 7.63
CA GLU A 82 14.00 0.79 6.69
C GLU A 82 15.37 0.52 7.36
N ALA A 83 15.56 1.02 8.57
CA ALA A 83 16.77 0.75 9.34
C ALA A 83 16.92 -0.74 9.69
N ALA A 84 15.84 -1.38 10.14
CA ALA A 84 15.81 -2.79 10.54
C ALA A 84 15.98 -3.76 9.36
N THR A 85 15.65 -3.34 8.14
CA THR A 85 15.76 -4.18 6.94
C THR A 85 16.97 -3.85 6.06
N ARG A 86 17.85 -2.95 6.52
CA ARG A 86 19.04 -2.56 5.77
C ARG A 86 19.94 -3.77 5.48
N GLY A 87 20.36 -3.92 4.24
CA GLY A 87 21.19 -5.03 3.79
C GLY A 87 20.46 -6.35 3.54
N THR A 88 19.16 -6.44 3.83
CA THR A 88 18.38 -7.67 3.63
C THR A 88 17.79 -7.80 2.20
N GLY A 89 17.86 -6.75 1.39
CA GLY A 89 17.19 -6.68 0.08
C GLY A 89 15.71 -6.27 0.16
N VAL A 90 15.15 -6.12 1.35
CA VAL A 90 13.80 -5.55 1.54
C VAL A 90 13.83 -4.05 1.29
N THR A 91 12.86 -3.54 0.55
CA THR A 91 12.68 -2.10 0.36
C THR A 91 11.45 -1.61 1.12
N VAL A 92 11.59 -0.46 1.77
CA VAL A 92 10.50 0.20 2.50
C VAL A 92 10.27 1.57 1.86
N SER A 93 9.04 1.89 1.52
CA SER A 93 8.70 3.14 0.83
C SER A 93 7.30 3.64 1.24
N ARG A 94 7.03 4.90 0.92
CA ARG A 94 5.68 5.48 0.96
C ARG A 94 5.09 5.39 -0.45
N THR A 95 3.83 4.97 -0.55
CA THR A 95 3.08 4.95 -1.81
C THR A 95 2.44 6.32 -2.08
N SER A 96 2.01 6.56 -3.31
CA SER A 96 1.32 7.80 -3.71
C SER A 96 0.01 8.05 -2.96
N ASP A 97 -0.64 6.98 -2.50
CA ASP A 97 -1.86 6.99 -1.70
C ASP A 97 -1.62 6.92 -0.18
N ASN A 98 -0.40 7.31 0.24
CA ASN A 98 -0.02 7.44 1.65
C ASN A 98 -0.07 6.13 2.46
N GLN A 99 0.24 5.01 1.85
CA GLN A 99 0.49 3.76 2.57
C GLN A 99 1.99 3.52 2.74
N LEU A 100 2.38 2.82 3.79
CA LEU A 100 3.71 2.25 3.91
C LEU A 100 3.75 0.93 3.13
N LYS A 101 4.70 0.80 2.22
CA LYS A 101 4.93 -0.40 1.44
C LYS A 101 6.27 -1.03 1.78
N MET A 102 6.26 -2.33 2.10
CA MET A 102 7.47 -3.16 2.16
C MET A 102 7.44 -4.13 0.98
N ALA A 103 8.45 -4.09 0.12
CA ALA A 103 8.64 -5.09 -0.93
C ALA A 103 9.75 -6.05 -0.52
N ILE A 104 9.38 -7.32 -0.39
CA ILE A 104 10.19 -8.39 0.20
C ILE A 104 10.48 -9.41 -0.88
N PRO A 105 11.75 -9.58 -1.33
CA PRO A 105 12.11 -10.60 -2.30
C PRO A 105 11.75 -12.00 -1.80
N SER A 106 11.09 -12.82 -2.66
CA SER A 106 10.74 -14.19 -2.27
C SER A 106 11.98 -15.07 -2.04
N ASP A 107 13.07 -14.78 -2.72
CA ASP A 107 14.28 -15.61 -2.67
C ASP A 107 14.94 -15.61 -1.27
N ILE A 108 14.78 -14.51 -0.50
CA ILE A 108 15.21 -14.45 0.91
C ILE A 108 14.16 -15.02 1.86
N SER A 109 12.91 -15.14 1.43
CA SER A 109 11.75 -15.42 2.27
C SER A 109 11.29 -16.86 2.22
N PHE A 110 11.38 -17.50 1.03
CA PHE A 110 10.85 -18.82 0.73
C PHE A 110 11.80 -19.61 -0.16
N ASP A 111 11.75 -20.93 -0.05
CA ASP A 111 12.40 -21.81 -1.02
C ASP A 111 11.59 -21.86 -2.32
N SER A 112 12.23 -22.38 -3.38
CA SER A 112 11.59 -22.54 -4.68
C SER A 112 10.32 -23.40 -4.54
N ASN A 113 9.24 -22.96 -5.19
CA ASN A 113 7.92 -23.61 -5.14
C ASN A 113 7.40 -23.87 -3.73
N SER A 114 7.85 -23.12 -2.72
CA SER A 114 7.49 -23.26 -1.32
C SER A 114 6.87 -21.97 -0.76
N ALA A 115 6.08 -22.12 0.30
CA ALA A 115 5.57 -21.04 1.14
C ALA A 115 6.07 -21.15 2.59
N SER A 116 7.01 -22.06 2.87
CA SER A 116 7.65 -22.17 4.19
C SER A 116 8.61 -20.98 4.41
N ILE A 117 8.40 -20.27 5.51
CA ILE A 117 9.23 -19.09 5.84
C ILE A 117 10.63 -19.54 6.23
N LYS A 118 11.62 -19.05 5.49
CA LYS A 118 13.04 -19.31 5.76
C LYS A 118 13.48 -18.66 7.06
N SER A 119 14.42 -19.29 7.76
CA SER A 119 14.98 -18.76 9.01
C SER A 119 15.59 -17.36 8.87
N PRO A 120 16.36 -17.04 7.79
CA PRO A 120 16.92 -15.70 7.59
C PRO A 120 15.88 -14.59 7.42
N PHE A 121 14.64 -14.92 7.06
CA PHE A 121 13.57 -13.93 6.90
C PHE A 121 12.85 -13.59 8.22
N ARG A 122 12.94 -14.46 9.24
CA ARG A 122 12.25 -14.26 10.53
C ARG A 122 12.64 -12.94 11.24
N PRO A 123 13.89 -12.47 11.25
CA PRO A 123 14.24 -11.18 11.85
C PRO A 123 13.50 -10.00 11.22
N VAL A 124 13.34 -9.99 9.90
CA VAL A 124 12.57 -8.96 9.18
C VAL A 124 11.10 -8.97 9.64
N LEU A 125 10.48 -10.15 9.70
CA LEU A 125 9.11 -10.30 10.18
C LEU A 125 8.96 -9.90 11.65
N ASN A 126 9.94 -10.21 12.50
CA ASN A 126 9.92 -9.80 13.90
C ASN A 126 10.00 -8.29 14.07
N SER A 127 10.83 -7.61 13.26
CA SER A 127 10.87 -6.15 13.23
C SER A 127 9.53 -5.54 12.81
N PHE A 128 8.90 -6.14 11.80
CA PHE A 128 7.57 -5.73 11.39
C PHE A 128 6.50 -5.97 12.47
N VAL A 129 6.51 -7.14 13.13
CA VAL A 129 5.63 -7.45 14.28
C VAL A 129 5.81 -6.42 15.39
N SER A 130 7.06 -6.07 15.74
CA SER A 130 7.36 -5.06 16.76
C SER A 130 6.80 -3.69 16.39
N SER A 131 6.89 -3.32 15.11
CA SER A 131 6.28 -2.11 14.57
C SER A 131 4.75 -2.11 14.69
N LEU A 132 4.09 -3.23 14.36
CA LEU A 132 2.64 -3.37 14.49
C LEU A 132 2.16 -3.34 15.94
N ARG A 133 2.94 -3.87 16.89
CA ARG A 133 2.61 -3.78 18.33
C ARG A 133 2.55 -2.34 18.83
N ARG A 134 3.39 -1.46 18.30
CA ARG A 134 3.36 -0.02 18.62
C ARG A 134 2.25 0.73 17.90
N ASN A 135 1.71 0.15 16.82
CA ASN A 135 0.67 0.73 15.98
C ASN A 135 -0.49 -0.26 15.79
N PRO A 136 -1.26 -0.57 16.85
CA PRO A 136 -2.28 -1.63 16.82
C PRO A 136 -3.48 -1.30 15.92
N HIS A 137 -3.75 -0.01 15.69
CA HIS A 137 -4.83 0.45 14.83
C HIS A 137 -4.32 0.65 13.40
N THR A 138 -3.92 -0.45 12.75
CA THR A 138 -3.45 -0.45 11.37
C THR A 138 -4.19 -1.51 10.55
N HIS A 139 -4.38 -1.18 9.27
CA HIS A 139 -4.79 -2.14 8.26
C HIS A 139 -3.55 -2.61 7.51
N VAL A 140 -3.43 -3.91 7.35
CA VAL A 140 -2.32 -4.55 6.65
C VAL A 140 -2.87 -5.38 5.50
N VAL A 141 -2.32 -5.20 4.30
CA VAL A 141 -2.60 -6.06 3.15
C VAL A 141 -1.29 -6.70 2.70
N ILE A 142 -1.29 -8.02 2.58
CA ILE A 142 -0.13 -8.80 2.14
C ILE A 142 -0.44 -9.40 0.79
N VAL A 143 0.35 -9.04 -0.22
CA VAL A 143 0.16 -9.47 -1.61
C VAL A 143 1.35 -10.32 -2.04
N GLY A 144 1.06 -11.55 -2.47
CA GLY A 144 2.08 -12.44 -3.04
C GLY A 144 2.13 -12.31 -4.56
N HIS A 145 3.34 -12.33 -5.10
CA HIS A 145 3.62 -12.32 -6.54
C HIS A 145 4.62 -13.42 -6.92
N THR A 146 4.55 -13.87 -8.16
CA THR A 146 5.49 -14.80 -8.78
C THR A 146 6.09 -14.19 -10.05
N ASP A 147 7.07 -14.84 -10.62
CA ASP A 147 7.41 -14.64 -12.02
C ASP A 147 6.44 -15.40 -12.95
N SER A 148 6.66 -15.33 -14.27
CA SER A 148 5.80 -15.98 -15.26
C SER A 148 6.01 -17.49 -15.41
N THR A 149 7.00 -18.07 -14.71
CA THR A 149 7.33 -19.50 -14.84
C THR A 149 6.25 -20.36 -14.20
N GLY A 150 5.78 -21.41 -14.87
CA GLY A 150 4.82 -22.40 -14.34
C GLY A 150 3.35 -22.05 -14.58
N GLY A 151 3.03 -20.87 -15.09
CA GLY A 151 1.67 -20.48 -15.47
C GLY A 151 0.69 -20.25 -14.29
N PRO A 152 -0.54 -19.79 -14.58
CA PRO A 152 -1.50 -19.35 -13.55
C PRO A 152 -1.91 -20.45 -12.56
N ARG A 153 -2.06 -21.70 -13.02
CA ARG A 153 -2.48 -22.82 -12.17
C ARG A 153 -1.51 -23.09 -11.00
N ILE A 154 -0.22 -22.78 -11.19
CA ILE A 154 0.82 -22.92 -10.16
C ILE A 154 0.99 -21.59 -9.42
N ASN A 155 1.09 -20.49 -10.16
CA ASN A 155 1.47 -19.20 -9.64
C ASN A 155 0.41 -18.55 -8.74
N ASP A 156 -0.87 -18.67 -9.11
CA ASP A 156 -1.96 -18.07 -8.33
C ASP A 156 -2.05 -18.69 -6.92
N PRO A 157 -2.15 -20.02 -6.76
CA PRO A 157 -2.18 -20.60 -5.43
C PRO A 157 -0.86 -20.44 -4.66
N LEU A 158 0.31 -20.47 -5.33
CA LEU A 158 1.60 -20.30 -4.66
C LEU A 158 1.75 -18.89 -4.08
N SER A 159 1.38 -17.87 -4.84
CA SER A 159 1.44 -16.47 -4.39
C SER A 159 0.54 -16.23 -3.17
N LEU A 160 -0.69 -16.77 -3.21
CA LEU A 160 -1.61 -16.69 -2.06
C LEU A 160 -1.10 -17.46 -0.84
N LYS A 161 -0.54 -18.66 -1.03
CA LYS A 161 0.07 -19.45 0.07
C LYS A 161 1.20 -18.67 0.76
N ARG A 162 2.04 -17.98 0.01
CA ARG A 162 3.13 -17.14 0.56
C ARG A 162 2.60 -15.95 1.36
N ALA A 163 1.58 -15.26 0.85
CA ALA A 163 0.90 -14.20 1.58
C ALA A 163 0.27 -14.72 2.88
N ASN A 164 -0.41 -15.88 2.83
CA ASN A 164 -1.02 -16.51 4.00
C ASN A 164 0.02 -16.98 5.04
N ALA A 165 1.16 -17.52 4.61
CA ALA A 165 2.24 -17.92 5.51
C ALA A 165 2.82 -16.70 6.25
N THR A 166 3.03 -15.58 5.54
CA THR A 166 3.46 -14.31 6.12
C THR A 166 2.44 -13.79 7.14
N ARG A 167 1.14 -13.78 6.79
CA ARG A 167 0.06 -13.42 7.70
C ARG A 167 0.03 -14.30 8.95
N ALA A 168 0.13 -15.62 8.76
CA ALA A 168 0.08 -16.58 9.87
C ALA A 168 1.25 -16.36 10.85
N TYR A 169 2.45 -16.05 10.34
CA TYR A 169 3.61 -15.73 11.18
C TYR A 169 3.36 -14.48 12.03
N ILE A 170 2.86 -13.41 11.41
CA ILE A 170 2.56 -12.15 12.09
C ILE A 170 1.44 -12.36 13.12
N PHE A 171 0.35 -13.00 12.72
CA PHE A 171 -0.85 -13.16 13.54
C PHE A 171 -0.63 -14.00 14.82
N LYS A 172 0.37 -14.89 14.81
CA LYS A 172 0.77 -15.64 16.02
C LYS A 172 1.38 -14.73 17.09
N GLN A 173 1.92 -13.57 16.72
CA GLN A 173 2.74 -12.74 17.60
C GLN A 173 2.09 -11.41 17.95
N VAL A 174 1.12 -10.93 17.17
CA VAL A 174 0.43 -9.66 17.42
C VAL A 174 -1.06 -9.80 17.17
N ARG A 175 -1.86 -9.16 18.04
CA ARG A 175 -3.31 -9.01 17.92
C ARG A 175 -3.61 -7.53 17.75
N GLY A 176 -4.72 -7.20 17.10
CA GLY A 176 -5.15 -5.82 16.87
C GLY A 176 -5.20 -5.43 15.40
N PRO A 177 -4.09 -5.49 14.64
CA PRO A 177 -4.13 -5.14 13.22
C PRO A 177 -5.09 -6.02 12.41
N ARG A 178 -5.82 -5.40 11.50
CA ARG A 178 -6.61 -6.13 10.49
C ARG A 178 -5.69 -6.53 9.35
N ILE A 179 -5.51 -7.83 9.13
CA ILE A 179 -4.58 -8.35 8.12
C ILE A 179 -5.35 -9.10 7.04
N GLN A 180 -5.25 -8.64 5.80
CA GLN A 180 -5.79 -9.28 4.60
C GLN A 180 -4.66 -9.85 3.74
N THR A 181 -4.98 -10.84 2.89
CA THR A 181 -4.01 -11.49 2.01
C THR A 181 -4.57 -11.64 0.61
N GLU A 182 -3.71 -11.46 -0.39
CA GLU A 182 -4.01 -11.67 -1.79
C GLU A 182 -2.89 -12.43 -2.50
N GLY A 183 -3.25 -13.19 -3.54
CA GLY A 183 -2.33 -13.82 -4.48
C GLY A 183 -2.54 -13.25 -5.87
N ARG A 184 -1.53 -12.60 -6.41
CA ARG A 184 -1.58 -11.99 -7.75
C ARG A 184 -0.87 -12.84 -8.81
N GLY A 185 -0.20 -13.93 -8.41
CA GLY A 185 0.58 -14.73 -9.35
C GLY A 185 1.54 -13.87 -10.15
N ALA A 186 1.61 -14.07 -11.45
CA ALA A 186 2.46 -13.32 -12.36
C ALA A 186 1.76 -12.11 -13.04
N ARG A 187 0.56 -11.73 -12.58
CA ARG A 187 -0.26 -10.71 -13.27
C ARG A 187 0.26 -9.28 -13.14
N GLU A 188 1.10 -9.01 -12.15
CA GLU A 188 1.60 -7.65 -11.86
C GLU A 188 3.14 -7.64 -11.81
N PRO A 189 3.81 -7.82 -12.97
CA PRO A 189 5.27 -7.79 -13.02
C PRO A 189 5.78 -6.36 -12.83
N ILE A 190 6.88 -6.22 -12.07
CA ILE A 190 7.62 -4.95 -11.90
C ILE A 190 8.90 -4.89 -12.72
N ALA A 191 9.27 -6.00 -13.36
CA ALA A 191 10.40 -6.12 -14.28
C ALA A 191 10.08 -7.13 -15.38
N SER A 192 10.87 -7.13 -16.49
CA SER A 192 10.70 -8.13 -17.55
C SER A 192 10.92 -9.55 -17.01
N ASN A 193 10.07 -10.49 -17.44
CA ASN A 193 10.21 -11.91 -17.14
C ASN A 193 11.25 -12.61 -18.03
N ASP A 194 11.79 -11.95 -19.04
CA ASP A 194 12.74 -12.55 -19.99
C ASP A 194 14.11 -12.82 -19.34
N SER A 195 14.52 -11.95 -18.40
CA SER A 195 15.79 -12.09 -17.68
C SER A 195 15.62 -12.77 -16.32
N ALA A 196 16.65 -13.51 -15.87
CA ALA A 196 16.68 -14.10 -14.54
C ALA A 196 16.58 -13.03 -13.42
N TRP A 197 17.23 -11.89 -13.63
CA TRP A 197 17.17 -10.75 -12.72
C TRP A 197 15.75 -10.18 -12.62
N GLY A 198 15.07 -9.99 -13.74
CA GLY A 198 13.70 -9.48 -13.75
C GLY A 198 12.72 -10.46 -13.12
N ARG A 199 12.86 -11.76 -13.38
CA ARG A 199 12.06 -12.79 -12.71
C ARG A 199 12.29 -12.77 -11.19
N ALA A 200 13.52 -12.60 -10.72
CA ALA A 200 13.81 -12.47 -9.29
C ALA A 200 13.11 -11.26 -8.66
N LYS A 201 13.03 -10.13 -9.37
CA LYS A 201 12.27 -8.95 -8.92
C LYS A 201 10.76 -9.19 -8.86
N ASN A 202 10.22 -9.97 -9.80
CA ASN A 202 8.80 -10.30 -9.84
C ASN A 202 8.41 -11.26 -8.72
N ARG A 203 9.27 -12.19 -8.32
CA ARG A 203 9.05 -13.07 -7.16
C ARG A 203 9.19 -12.27 -5.87
N ARG A 204 8.09 -11.78 -5.33
CA ARG A 204 8.09 -10.94 -4.12
C ARG A 204 6.81 -11.09 -3.31
N VAL A 205 6.88 -10.66 -2.06
CA VAL A 205 5.72 -10.36 -1.23
C VAL A 205 5.72 -8.87 -0.93
N GLU A 206 4.61 -8.22 -1.18
CA GLU A 206 4.39 -6.83 -0.82
C GLU A 206 3.50 -6.74 0.41
N VAL A 207 3.89 -5.92 1.37
CA VAL A 207 3.12 -5.64 2.58
C VAL A 207 2.78 -4.16 2.59
N PHE A 208 1.50 -3.86 2.58
CA PHE A 208 0.98 -2.49 2.65
C PHE A 208 0.40 -2.26 4.04
N VAL A 209 0.72 -1.11 4.61
CA VAL A 209 0.23 -0.70 5.92
C VAL A 209 -0.39 0.67 5.81
N ALA A 210 -1.61 0.79 6.30
CA ALA A 210 -2.33 2.04 6.40
C ALA A 210 -2.81 2.25 7.84
N ALA A 211 -2.89 3.50 8.28
CA ALA A 211 -3.59 3.81 9.52
C ALA A 211 -5.07 3.45 9.36
N ALA A 212 -5.67 2.84 10.38
CA ALA A 212 -7.12 2.68 10.41
C ALA A 212 -7.77 4.06 10.52
N PRO A 213 -8.89 4.29 9.83
CA PRO A 213 -9.63 5.53 9.92
C PRO A 213 -10.18 5.77 11.34
#